data_a8117b8953b72175f4de5a432279add6
#
_entry.id   a8117b8953b72175f4de5a432279add6
#
_cell.length_a   1.000
_cell.length_b   1.000
_cell.length_c   1.000
_cell.angle_alpha   90.00
_cell.angle_beta   90.00
_cell.angle_gamma   90.00
#
_symmetry.space_group_name_H-M   'P 1'
#
loop_
_entity.id
_entity.type
_entity.pdbx_description
1 polymer ?
#
loop_
_entity_poly.entity_id
_entity_poly.type
_entity_poly.pdbx_seq_one_letter_code
_entity_poly.pdbx_strand_id
1 'polypeptide(L)'
;LSDALVLARSGFHHSMNYRSVVVLGRATEVIDHDEKVEALDRFVEHAVPGRTARIRPATTQEVKGTLVLSVPLDDCSMKVRSGPPIDDEADMDSDTWAGLIPLHQGVGTPIPDEATGDVTIPGHVAFWARGPGQLNGRPPPAGETT
;
A
#
# COMPACT_ATOMS: atom_id res chain seq x y z
N LEU A 1 -2.16 5.55 -5.89
CA LEU A 1 -1.90 6.29 -4.66
C LEU A 1 -2.07 7.78 -4.92
N SER A 2 -2.82 8.46 -4.06
CA SER A 2 -2.96 9.91 -4.06
C SER A 2 -1.99 10.50 -3.04
N ASP A 3 -1.15 11.44 -3.50
CA ASP A 3 -0.07 11.98 -2.67
C ASP A 3 -0.40 13.40 -2.15
N ALA A 4 -1.15 14.20 -2.93
CA ALA A 4 -1.62 15.52 -2.50
C ALA A 4 -2.78 16.01 -3.38
N LEU A 5 -3.67 16.82 -2.82
CA LEU A 5 -4.54 17.69 -3.61
C LEU A 5 -3.74 18.90 -4.07
N VAL A 6 -3.94 19.31 -5.32
CA VAL A 6 -3.28 20.48 -5.91
C VAL A 6 -4.33 21.53 -6.14
N LEU A 7 -4.30 22.56 -5.32
CA LEU A 7 -5.22 23.71 -5.39
C LEU A 7 -4.57 24.82 -6.19
N ALA A 8 -5.17 25.15 -7.30
CA ALA A 8 -4.77 26.22 -8.18
C ALA A 8 -5.59 27.51 -7.91
N ARG A 9 -5.27 28.61 -8.57
CA ARG A 9 -6.01 29.88 -8.46
C ARG A 9 -7.33 29.84 -9.21
N SER A 10 -7.44 28.95 -10.21
CA SER A 10 -8.70 28.71 -10.92
C SER A 10 -9.19 27.28 -10.71
N GLY A 11 -10.51 27.08 -10.71
CA GLY A 11 -11.10 25.75 -10.56
C GLY A 11 -10.73 24.76 -11.68
N PHE A 12 -10.40 25.27 -12.87
CA PHE A 12 -10.03 24.48 -14.01
C PHE A 12 -8.64 23.83 -13.84
N HIS A 13 -7.73 24.48 -13.12
CA HIS A 13 -6.35 24.01 -12.89
C HIS A 13 -6.17 23.22 -11.60
N HIS A 14 -7.23 23.00 -10.83
CA HIS A 14 -7.18 22.05 -9.71
C HIS A 14 -6.84 20.66 -10.19
N SER A 15 -6.04 19.93 -9.43
CA SER A 15 -5.65 18.58 -9.79
C SER A 15 -5.15 17.78 -8.56
N MET A 16 -4.48 16.68 -8.80
CA MET A 16 -3.96 15.80 -7.74
C MET A 16 -2.54 15.33 -8.12
N ASN A 17 -1.65 15.30 -7.14
CA ASN A 17 -0.41 14.55 -7.24
C ASN A 17 -0.69 13.08 -6.93
N TYR A 18 -0.21 12.18 -7.78
CA TYR A 18 -0.50 10.75 -7.68
C TYR A 18 0.56 9.88 -8.35
N ARG A 19 0.54 8.62 -7.97
CA ARG A 19 1.27 7.53 -8.63
C ARG A 19 0.28 6.44 -9.01
N SER A 20 0.31 6.01 -10.27
CA SER A 20 -0.58 5.00 -10.82
C SER A 20 0.21 4.04 -11.69
N VAL A 21 -0.11 2.76 -11.61
CA VAL A 21 0.43 1.71 -12.50
C VAL A 21 -0.75 1.06 -13.19
N VAL A 22 -0.62 0.87 -14.50
CA VAL A 22 -1.55 0.09 -15.32
C VAL A 22 -0.76 -1.08 -15.89
N VAL A 23 -1.28 -2.29 -15.69
CA VAL A 23 -0.73 -3.52 -16.25
C VAL A 23 -1.73 -4.04 -17.27
N LEU A 24 -1.27 -4.30 -18.48
CA LEU A 24 -2.05 -4.90 -19.55
C LEU A 24 -1.57 -6.33 -19.77
N GLY A 25 -2.48 -7.29 -19.77
CA GLY A 25 -2.11 -8.69 -19.92
C GLY A 25 -3.29 -9.63 -19.71
N ARG A 26 -3.02 -10.90 -19.91
CA ARG A 26 -3.96 -11.97 -19.59
C ARG A 26 -3.55 -12.62 -18.29
N ALA A 27 -4.50 -12.72 -17.37
CA ALA A 27 -4.32 -13.49 -16.16
C ALA A 27 -4.36 -14.99 -16.49
N THR A 28 -3.44 -15.74 -15.91
CA THR A 28 -3.40 -17.21 -15.91
C THR A 28 -3.60 -17.72 -14.50
N GLU A 29 -4.34 -18.83 -14.38
CA GLU A 29 -4.51 -19.48 -13.09
C GLU A 29 -3.22 -20.18 -12.68
N VAL A 30 -2.80 -19.98 -11.45
CA VAL A 30 -1.72 -20.72 -10.79
C VAL A 30 -2.32 -22.04 -10.31
N ILE A 31 -1.98 -23.15 -10.97
CA ILE A 31 -2.55 -24.48 -10.70
C ILE A 31 -1.68 -25.25 -9.69
N ASP A 32 -0.36 -25.05 -9.75
CA ASP A 32 0.56 -25.76 -8.88
C ASP A 32 0.31 -25.42 -7.40
N HIS A 33 0.26 -26.46 -6.57
CA HIS A 33 -0.08 -26.34 -5.15
C HIS A 33 0.95 -25.52 -4.38
N ASP A 34 2.24 -25.79 -4.61
CA ASP A 34 3.32 -25.17 -3.85
C ASP A 34 3.50 -23.72 -4.26
N GLU A 35 3.35 -23.43 -5.55
CA GLU A 35 3.34 -22.05 -6.07
C GLU A 35 2.17 -21.25 -5.49
N LYS A 36 0.98 -21.85 -5.34
CA LYS A 36 -0.18 -21.20 -4.69
C LYS A 36 0.12 -20.90 -3.22
N VAL A 37 0.68 -21.86 -2.49
CA VAL A 37 1.06 -21.67 -1.07
C VAL A 37 2.05 -20.52 -0.95
N GLU A 38 3.10 -20.50 -1.77
CA GLU A 38 4.10 -19.44 -1.76
C GLU A 38 3.49 -18.07 -2.07
N ALA A 39 2.61 -17.98 -3.05
CA ALA A 39 1.93 -16.73 -3.39
C ALA A 39 1.04 -16.21 -2.25
N LEU A 40 0.32 -17.09 -1.57
CA LEU A 40 -0.53 -16.74 -0.42
C LEU A 40 0.31 -16.29 0.78
N ASP A 41 1.41 -16.98 1.08
CA ASP A 41 2.32 -16.59 2.15
C ASP A 41 2.98 -15.24 1.85
N ARG A 42 3.41 -14.99 0.62
CA ARG A 42 3.94 -13.69 0.18
C ARG A 42 2.90 -12.56 0.32
N PHE A 43 1.63 -12.86 0.05
CA PHE A 43 0.55 -11.88 0.24
C PHE A 43 0.40 -11.48 1.71
N VAL A 44 0.39 -12.45 2.62
CA VAL A 44 0.31 -12.20 4.07
C VAL A 44 1.53 -11.44 4.56
N GLU A 45 2.73 -11.84 4.13
CA GLU A 45 3.99 -11.21 4.51
C GLU A 45 4.11 -9.77 3.97
N HIS A 46 3.57 -9.53 2.76
CA HIS A 46 3.48 -8.18 2.21
C HIS A 46 2.53 -7.27 3.00
N ALA A 47 1.40 -7.83 3.45
CA ALA A 47 0.43 -7.08 4.24
C ALA A 47 0.95 -6.76 5.64
N VAL A 48 1.52 -7.75 6.33
CA VAL A 48 2.07 -7.61 7.70
C VAL A 48 3.38 -8.40 7.80
N PRO A 49 4.54 -7.77 7.59
CA PRO A 49 5.84 -8.42 7.66
C PRO A 49 6.07 -9.16 9.00
N GLY A 50 6.56 -10.38 8.93
CA GLY A 50 6.78 -11.27 10.08
C GLY A 50 5.52 -12.01 10.56
N ARG A 51 4.39 -11.86 9.87
CA ARG A 51 3.14 -12.51 10.28
C ARG A 51 3.11 -14.00 9.97
N THR A 52 3.60 -14.43 8.82
CA THR A 52 3.60 -15.84 8.39
C THR A 52 4.28 -16.77 9.39
N ALA A 53 5.37 -16.32 10.01
CA ALA A 53 6.08 -17.07 11.05
C ALA A 53 5.28 -17.23 12.38
N ARG A 54 4.13 -16.60 12.51
CA ARG A 54 3.33 -16.52 13.73
C ARG A 54 1.94 -17.11 13.61
N ILE A 55 1.56 -17.56 12.44
CA ILE A 55 0.26 -18.19 12.17
C ILE A 55 0.47 -19.60 11.66
N ARG A 56 -0.57 -20.43 11.73
CA ARG A 56 -0.52 -21.75 11.10
C ARG A 56 -0.45 -21.61 9.57
N PRO A 57 0.18 -22.55 8.88
CA PRO A 57 0.13 -22.63 7.42
C PRO A 57 -1.32 -22.81 6.91
N ALA A 58 -1.55 -22.41 5.67
CA ALA A 58 -2.80 -22.70 4.99
C ALA A 58 -3.02 -24.22 4.87
N THR A 59 -4.24 -24.68 5.10
CA THR A 59 -4.60 -26.08 4.89
C THR A 59 -4.75 -26.36 3.40
N THR A 60 -4.61 -27.63 2.99
CA THR A 60 -4.82 -28.04 1.61
C THR A 60 -6.21 -27.65 1.08
N GLN A 61 -7.23 -27.67 1.95
CA GLN A 61 -8.57 -27.27 1.55
C GLN A 61 -8.69 -25.76 1.32
N GLU A 62 -8.06 -24.94 2.13
CA GLU A 62 -8.01 -23.48 1.96
C GLU A 62 -7.26 -23.11 0.67
N VAL A 63 -6.12 -23.75 0.39
CA VAL A 63 -5.36 -23.55 -0.85
C VAL A 63 -6.17 -23.96 -2.07
N LYS A 64 -6.86 -25.12 -2.03
CA LYS A 64 -7.74 -25.58 -3.13
C LYS A 64 -8.93 -24.67 -3.35
N GLY A 65 -9.49 -24.10 -2.29
CA GLY A 65 -10.62 -23.18 -2.36
C GLY A 65 -10.28 -21.76 -2.80
N THR A 66 -8.98 -21.42 -2.89
CA THR A 66 -8.52 -20.08 -3.26
C THR A 66 -8.07 -20.05 -4.73
N LEU A 67 -8.63 -19.12 -5.51
CA LEU A 67 -8.16 -18.82 -6.87
C LEU A 67 -6.98 -17.86 -6.78
N VAL A 68 -5.82 -18.24 -7.32
CA VAL A 68 -4.65 -17.39 -7.50
C VAL A 68 -4.42 -17.17 -8.97
N LEU A 69 -4.29 -15.90 -9.38
CA LEU A 69 -4.04 -15.51 -10.75
C LEU A 69 -2.67 -14.83 -10.86
N SER A 70 -1.93 -15.17 -11.90
CA SER A 70 -0.68 -14.55 -12.29
C SER A 70 -0.88 -13.70 -13.54
N VAL A 71 -0.30 -12.49 -13.55
CA VAL A 71 -0.29 -11.59 -14.70
C VAL A 71 1.14 -11.18 -14.99
N PRO A 72 1.65 -11.35 -16.23
CA PRO A 72 2.96 -10.82 -16.61
C PRO A 72 3.02 -9.30 -16.47
N LEU A 73 4.17 -8.76 -16.10
CA LEU A 73 4.40 -7.32 -16.01
C LEU A 73 5.13 -6.75 -17.23
N ASP A 74 5.14 -7.49 -18.36
CA ASP A 74 5.87 -7.11 -19.57
C ASP A 74 5.27 -5.88 -20.26
N ASP A 75 3.96 -5.72 -20.17
CA ASP A 75 3.23 -4.57 -20.68
C ASP A 75 2.62 -3.77 -19.53
N CYS A 76 3.41 -2.85 -19.00
CA CYS A 76 2.97 -1.99 -17.93
C CYS A 76 3.38 -0.52 -18.17
N SER A 77 2.58 0.39 -17.65
CA SER A 77 2.88 1.82 -17.66
C SER A 77 2.70 2.42 -16.29
N MET A 78 3.58 3.35 -15.94
CA MET A 78 3.48 4.12 -14.70
C MET A 78 3.24 5.60 -15.02
N LYS A 79 2.23 6.18 -14.36
CA LYS A 79 1.98 7.62 -14.38
C LYS A 79 2.31 8.20 -13.02
N VAL A 80 3.17 9.20 -13.00
CA VAL A 80 3.51 9.96 -11.80
C VAL A 80 3.27 11.44 -12.10
N ARG A 81 2.46 12.08 -11.26
CA ARG A 81 2.34 13.52 -11.22
C ARG A 81 2.79 14.01 -9.85
N SER A 82 3.69 14.96 -9.85
CA SER A 82 4.21 15.62 -8.66
C SER A 82 4.47 17.10 -8.98
N GLY A 83 4.40 17.95 -7.99
CA GLY A 83 4.72 19.37 -8.14
C GLY A 83 3.58 20.30 -7.71
N PRO A 84 3.84 21.60 -7.77
CA PRO A 84 2.89 22.65 -7.40
C PRO A 84 1.75 22.77 -8.42
N PRO A 85 0.74 23.61 -8.15
CA PRO A 85 -0.24 24.02 -9.15
C PRO A 85 0.45 24.74 -10.33
N ILE A 86 -0.15 24.62 -11.49
CA ILE A 86 0.25 25.34 -12.70
C ILE A 86 -0.97 26.19 -13.08
N ASP A 87 -0.86 27.49 -12.87
CA ASP A 87 -1.90 28.47 -13.18
C ASP A 87 -1.57 29.18 -14.49
N ASP A 88 -2.59 29.74 -15.14
CA ASP A 88 -2.41 30.65 -16.26
C ASP A 88 -1.83 31.99 -15.77
N GLU A 89 -1.08 32.66 -16.64
CA GLU A 89 -0.48 33.97 -16.32
C GLU A 89 -1.50 35.00 -15.85
N ALA A 90 -2.69 34.96 -16.45
CA ALA A 90 -3.80 35.86 -16.07
C ALA A 90 -4.35 35.65 -14.64
N ASP A 91 -4.13 34.46 -14.06
CA ASP A 91 -4.58 34.13 -12.71
C ASP A 91 -3.53 34.44 -11.64
N MET A 92 -2.28 34.74 -12.03
CA MET A 92 -1.17 34.92 -11.09
C MET A 92 -1.33 36.13 -10.18
N ASP A 93 -2.00 37.17 -10.62
CA ASP A 93 -2.28 38.38 -9.84
C ASP A 93 -3.48 38.25 -8.88
N SER A 94 -4.10 37.05 -8.83
CA SER A 94 -5.24 36.77 -7.95
C SER A 94 -4.78 36.64 -6.50
N ASP A 95 -5.55 37.18 -5.55
CA ASP A 95 -5.39 36.98 -4.10
C ASP A 95 -5.79 35.57 -3.63
N THR A 96 -6.18 34.69 -4.54
CA THR A 96 -6.57 33.31 -4.24
C THR A 96 -5.35 32.49 -3.81
N TRP A 97 -5.42 31.86 -2.63
CA TRP A 97 -4.38 30.93 -2.18
C TRP A 97 -4.30 29.72 -3.11
N ALA A 98 -3.08 29.33 -3.50
CA ALA A 98 -2.78 28.16 -4.30
C ALA A 98 -1.65 27.36 -3.64
N GLY A 99 -1.71 26.01 -3.76
CA GLY A 99 -0.70 25.17 -3.13
C GLY A 99 -1.11 23.72 -3.07
N LEU A 100 -0.47 22.97 -2.16
CA LEU A 100 -0.67 21.54 -1.97
C LEU A 100 -1.29 21.24 -0.62
N ILE A 101 -2.25 20.32 -0.61
CA ILE A 101 -2.70 19.65 0.62
C ILE A 101 -2.16 18.22 0.57
N PRO A 102 -1.07 17.89 1.30
CA PRO A 102 -0.54 16.53 1.35
C PRO A 102 -1.56 15.55 1.92
N LEU A 103 -1.61 14.36 1.33
CA LEU A 103 -2.46 13.26 1.79
C LEU A 103 -1.57 12.18 2.40
N HIS A 104 -1.89 11.77 3.61
CA HIS A 104 -1.15 10.72 4.33
C HIS A 104 -2.08 9.61 4.75
N GLN A 105 -1.65 8.38 4.54
CA GLN A 105 -2.28 7.21 5.12
C GLN A 105 -1.53 6.87 6.42
N GLY A 106 -2.20 6.98 7.54
CA GLY A 106 -1.63 6.65 8.84
C GLY A 106 -2.06 5.26 9.33
N VAL A 107 -1.28 4.69 10.23
CA VAL A 107 -1.62 3.45 10.94
C VAL A 107 -2.02 3.80 12.36
N GLY A 108 -3.16 3.29 12.80
CA GLY A 108 -3.64 3.47 14.16
C GLY A 108 -3.01 2.47 15.15
N THR A 109 -3.30 2.67 16.42
CA THR A 109 -2.95 1.70 17.47
C THR A 109 -3.66 0.37 17.22
N PRO A 110 -2.96 -0.78 17.29
CA PRO A 110 -3.59 -2.09 17.16
C PRO A 110 -4.69 -2.28 18.22
N ILE A 111 -5.83 -2.79 17.80
CA ILE A 111 -6.96 -3.11 18.67
C ILE A 111 -7.04 -4.63 18.74
N PRO A 112 -6.88 -5.25 19.93
CA PRO A 112 -7.01 -6.69 20.07
C PRO A 112 -8.47 -7.14 19.84
N ASP A 113 -8.61 -8.33 19.29
CA ASP A 113 -9.88 -9.04 19.27
C ASP A 113 -10.26 -9.50 20.68
N GLU A 114 -11.55 -9.48 21.04
CA GLU A 114 -12.06 -9.88 22.36
C GLU A 114 -11.64 -11.31 22.74
N ALA A 115 -11.58 -12.22 21.76
CA ALA A 115 -11.16 -13.61 21.98
C ALA A 115 -9.65 -13.76 22.21
N THR A 116 -8.85 -12.70 22.00
CA THR A 116 -7.39 -12.75 22.18
C THR A 116 -7.01 -12.92 23.66
N GLY A 117 -7.85 -12.49 24.60
CA GLY A 117 -7.58 -12.56 26.01
C GLY A 117 -6.29 -11.81 26.41
N ASP A 118 -5.46 -12.45 27.26
CA ASP A 118 -4.23 -11.86 27.78
C ASP A 118 -3.01 -11.98 26.84
N VAL A 119 -3.21 -12.34 25.56
CA VAL A 119 -2.11 -12.46 24.59
C VAL A 119 -1.54 -11.10 24.28
N THR A 120 -0.26 -10.92 24.59
CA THR A 120 0.47 -9.67 24.33
C THR A 120 0.56 -9.40 22.83
N ILE A 121 0.38 -8.14 22.43
CA ILE A 121 0.56 -7.72 21.04
C ILE A 121 1.99 -8.03 20.59
N PRO A 122 2.18 -8.88 19.55
CA PRO A 122 3.52 -9.21 19.08
C PRO A 122 4.27 -8.00 18.54
N GLY A 123 5.59 -7.97 18.70
CA GLY A 123 6.43 -6.83 18.28
C GLY A 123 6.24 -6.43 16.82
N HIS A 124 6.13 -7.39 15.89
CA HIS A 124 5.89 -7.10 14.47
C HIS A 124 4.53 -6.42 14.18
N VAL A 125 3.54 -6.59 15.07
CA VAL A 125 2.24 -5.88 14.99
C VAL A 125 2.34 -4.51 15.68
N ALA A 126 2.95 -4.46 16.87
CA ALA A 126 3.08 -3.23 17.64
C ALA A 126 3.90 -2.14 16.90
N PHE A 127 4.92 -2.58 16.15
CA PHE A 127 5.81 -1.69 15.40
C PHE A 127 5.52 -1.66 13.89
N TRP A 128 4.43 -2.30 13.43
CA TRP A 128 4.05 -2.27 12.05
C TRP A 128 3.64 -0.84 11.66
N ALA A 129 4.38 -0.26 10.70
CA ALA A 129 4.11 1.06 10.16
C ALA A 129 4.14 1.01 8.64
N ARG A 130 3.04 1.40 8.01
CA ARG A 130 2.98 1.60 6.57
C ARG A 130 3.25 3.08 6.30
N GLY A 131 4.52 3.44 6.10
CA GLY A 131 4.89 4.79 5.66
C GLY A 131 4.57 5.02 4.18
N PRO A 132 4.28 6.27 3.76
CA PRO A 132 4.17 6.60 2.35
C PRO A 132 5.50 6.29 1.65
N GLY A 133 5.49 5.29 0.76
CA GLY A 133 6.66 4.87 -0.02
C GLY A 133 7.45 3.66 0.51
N GLN A 134 7.12 3.11 1.66
CA GLN A 134 7.71 1.83 2.12
C GLN A 134 6.87 0.64 1.62
N LEU A 135 6.96 0.36 0.33
CA LEU A 135 6.48 -0.90 -0.24
C LEU A 135 7.45 -2.07 0.03
N ASN A 136 8.60 -1.81 0.65
CA ASN A 136 9.58 -2.80 1.03
C ASN A 136 9.54 -2.94 2.55
N GLY A 137 8.72 -3.90 3.01
CA GLY A 137 8.62 -4.30 4.41
C GLY A 137 9.96 -4.77 4.97
N ARG A 138 10.81 -3.81 5.35
CA ARG A 138 11.95 -4.11 6.20
C ARG A 138 11.45 -4.00 7.64
N PRO A 139 11.50 -5.08 8.43
CA PRO A 139 11.22 -4.96 9.87
C PRO A 139 12.15 -3.90 10.46
N PRO A 140 11.72 -3.14 11.47
CA PRO A 140 12.60 -2.23 12.18
C PRO A 140 13.82 -3.01 12.69
N PRO A 141 15.02 -2.39 12.72
CA PRO A 141 16.20 -3.05 13.24
C PRO A 141 15.91 -3.54 14.66
N ALA A 142 16.24 -4.80 14.91
CA ALA A 142 16.18 -5.38 16.26
C ALA A 142 17.17 -4.62 17.16
N GLY A 143 16.65 -3.78 18.05
CA GLY A 143 17.45 -3.13 19.08
C GLY A 143 17.34 -1.61 19.10
N GLU A 144 16.21 -1.08 19.54
CA GLU A 144 16.17 0.19 20.28
C GLU A 144 14.97 0.11 21.22
N THR A 145 15.22 -0.47 22.38
CA THR A 145 14.43 -0.30 23.61
C THR A 145 14.90 0.98 24.26
N THR A 146 14.05 1.99 24.28
CA THR A 146 14.08 3.07 25.27
C THR A 146 12.81 3.03 26.07
#